data_49e440ceea3fa636089247305ac9f0ec
#
_entry.id   49e440ceea3fa636089247305ac9f0ec
#
_cell.length_a   1.000
_cell.length_b   1.000
_cell.length_c   1.000
_cell.angle_alpha   90.00
_cell.angle_beta   90.00
_cell.angle_gamma   90.00
#
_symmetry.space_group_name_H-M   'P 1'
#
loop_
_entity.id
_entity.type
_entity.pdbx_description
1 polymer ?
#
loop_
_entity_poly.entity_id
_entity_poly.type
_entity_poly.pdbx_seq_one_letter_code
_entity_poly.pdbx_strand_id
1 'polypeptide(L)'
;MDTETRQITVAVHAPDPITTAGLASQLGTQQGIDIRDWDQRAETDVLVFAAEWLTPETVLWLRRLAAEGGKPVVLVVSQISEAELVPAIECRVVAVLPRSATTGERLAHAVRAAATGGGVLPPSLLGELLKHVERLQREVLDPMGVNTAGLTTREIDVLRLMAEGKDTVEIAGELSYSERSVKHIIQGITGRLKLKNRPHAVAYAVRAGVI
;
A
#
# COMPACT_ATOMS: atom_id res chain seq x y z
N MET A 1 22.31 -8.35 -31.27
CA MET A 1 20.91 -8.03 -31.01
C MET A 1 20.92 -6.94 -29.94
N ASP A 2 20.93 -5.70 -30.38
CA ASP A 2 20.89 -4.53 -29.50
C ASP A 2 19.51 -4.50 -28.84
N THR A 3 19.48 -4.75 -27.54
CA THR A 3 18.30 -4.48 -26.75
C THR A 3 18.21 -2.95 -26.67
N GLU A 4 17.40 -2.33 -27.51
CA GLU A 4 17.03 -0.94 -27.35
C GLU A 4 16.51 -0.76 -25.92
N THR A 5 17.35 -0.23 -25.06
CA THR A 5 16.95 0.10 -23.70
C THR A 5 15.93 1.23 -23.84
N ARG A 6 14.64 0.91 -23.74
CA ARG A 6 13.55 1.88 -23.79
C ARG A 6 13.87 3.04 -22.86
N GLN A 7 13.98 4.24 -23.40
CA GLN A 7 14.19 5.45 -22.62
C GLN A 7 12.94 5.71 -21.75
N ILE A 8 13.17 6.03 -20.48
CA ILE A 8 12.09 6.40 -19.56
C ILE A 8 11.82 7.90 -19.76
N THR A 9 10.62 8.23 -20.16
CA THR A 9 10.18 9.61 -20.35
C THR A 9 9.72 10.23 -19.02
N VAL A 10 10.18 11.44 -18.71
CA VAL A 10 9.96 12.09 -17.41
C VAL A 10 9.56 13.55 -17.62
N ALA A 11 8.51 13.99 -16.94
CA ALA A 11 8.21 15.41 -16.80
C ALA A 11 8.53 15.87 -15.38
N VAL A 12 9.15 17.04 -15.28
CA VAL A 12 9.60 17.63 -14.00
C VAL A 12 8.82 18.90 -13.72
N HIS A 13 8.34 19.04 -12.47
CA HIS A 13 7.67 20.26 -12.03
C HIS A 13 8.06 20.64 -10.60
N ALA A 14 8.22 21.93 -10.38
CA ALA A 14 8.36 22.55 -9.07
C ALA A 14 7.68 23.91 -9.05
N PRO A 15 7.32 24.45 -7.86
CA PRO A 15 6.73 25.78 -7.75
C PRO A 15 7.61 26.90 -8.30
N ASP A 16 8.93 26.72 -8.30
CA ASP A 16 9.89 27.67 -8.84
C ASP A 16 10.64 27.12 -10.05
N PRO A 17 10.92 27.96 -11.07
CA PRO A 17 11.60 27.54 -12.30
C PRO A 17 13.04 27.07 -12.09
N ILE A 18 13.74 27.60 -11.07
CA ILE A 18 15.15 27.24 -10.80
C ILE A 18 15.22 25.77 -10.33
N THR A 19 14.35 25.39 -9.41
CA THR A 19 14.26 23.99 -8.95
C THR A 19 13.88 23.07 -10.10
N THR A 20 12.91 23.45 -10.92
CA THR A 20 12.51 22.68 -12.11
C THR A 20 13.70 22.48 -13.06
N ALA A 21 14.39 23.54 -13.44
CA ALA A 21 15.56 23.47 -14.32
C ALA A 21 16.71 22.67 -13.71
N GLY A 22 16.97 22.84 -12.40
CA GLY A 22 18.00 22.07 -11.69
C GLY A 22 17.75 20.57 -11.69
N LEU A 23 16.53 20.13 -11.38
CA LEU A 23 16.16 18.71 -11.40
C LEU A 23 16.19 18.13 -12.82
N ALA A 24 15.67 18.87 -13.81
CA ALA A 24 15.71 18.48 -15.22
C ALA A 24 17.16 18.34 -15.71
N SER A 25 18.04 19.28 -15.37
CA SER A 25 19.45 19.20 -15.70
C SER A 25 20.15 17.99 -15.07
N GLN A 26 19.88 17.69 -13.79
CA GLN A 26 20.45 16.52 -13.13
C GLN A 26 19.98 15.19 -13.75
N LEU A 27 18.70 15.09 -14.15
CA LEU A 27 18.17 13.91 -14.82
C LEU A 27 18.65 13.79 -16.26
N GLY A 28 18.77 14.89 -16.98
CA GLY A 28 19.21 14.91 -18.39
C GLY A 28 20.64 14.41 -18.60
N THR A 29 21.47 14.39 -17.55
CA THR A 29 22.81 13.78 -17.59
C THR A 29 22.78 12.26 -17.40
N GLN A 30 21.62 11.67 -17.05
CA GLN A 30 21.51 10.26 -16.74
C GLN A 30 21.10 9.43 -17.97
N GLN A 31 21.83 8.36 -18.25
CA GLN A 31 21.53 7.49 -19.39
C GLN A 31 20.14 6.85 -19.27
N GLY A 32 19.43 6.78 -20.39
CA GLY A 32 18.15 6.10 -20.49
C GLY A 32 16.98 6.91 -19.92
N ILE A 33 17.17 8.20 -19.62
CA ILE A 33 16.10 9.12 -19.18
C ILE A 33 15.97 10.23 -20.22
N ASP A 34 14.73 10.49 -20.65
CA ASP A 34 14.35 11.54 -21.60
C ASP A 34 13.41 12.54 -20.91
N ILE A 35 13.81 13.81 -20.88
CA ILE A 35 13.03 14.85 -20.22
C ILE A 35 12.06 15.46 -21.22
N ARG A 36 10.80 15.52 -20.83
CA ARG A 36 9.71 16.14 -21.57
C ARG A 36 9.23 17.41 -20.89
N ASP A 37 8.68 18.30 -21.67
CA ASP A 37 8.02 19.48 -21.12
C ASP A 37 6.82 19.10 -20.27
N TRP A 38 6.51 19.92 -19.25
CA TRP A 38 5.40 19.65 -18.33
C TRP A 38 4.05 19.54 -19.04
N ASP A 39 3.86 20.24 -20.15
CA ASP A 39 2.64 20.17 -20.94
C ASP A 39 2.44 18.79 -21.63
N GLN A 40 3.53 18.05 -21.82
CA GLN A 40 3.51 16.67 -22.37
C GLN A 40 3.46 15.60 -21.27
N ARG A 41 3.23 15.96 -20.00
CA ARG A 41 3.23 15.03 -18.86
C ARG A 41 2.31 13.82 -19.02
N ALA A 42 1.22 13.94 -19.76
CA ALA A 42 0.30 12.84 -20.01
C ALA A 42 0.93 11.69 -20.81
N GLU A 43 1.97 11.99 -21.60
CA GLU A 43 2.68 11.02 -22.44
C GLU A 43 3.94 10.45 -21.77
N THR A 44 4.29 10.92 -20.57
CA THR A 44 5.48 10.46 -19.84
C THR A 44 5.22 9.19 -19.04
N ASP A 45 6.29 8.46 -18.73
CA ASP A 45 6.24 7.27 -17.89
C ASP A 45 6.19 7.62 -16.39
N VAL A 46 6.90 8.67 -15.97
CA VAL A 46 7.07 9.08 -14.57
C VAL A 46 6.98 10.60 -14.45
N LEU A 47 6.39 11.07 -13.37
CA LEU A 47 6.39 12.48 -13.00
C LEU A 47 7.36 12.72 -11.83
N VAL A 48 8.15 13.77 -11.92
CA VAL A 48 8.97 14.25 -10.80
C VAL A 48 8.39 15.57 -10.32
N PHE A 49 8.01 15.61 -9.07
CA PHE A 49 7.47 16.79 -8.43
C PHE A 49 8.34 17.20 -7.23
N ALA A 50 8.73 18.47 -7.18
CA ALA A 50 9.43 19.00 -6.02
C ALA A 50 8.59 20.03 -5.30
N ALA A 51 8.62 19.97 -3.98
CA ALA A 51 8.03 20.97 -3.11
C ALA A 51 8.92 21.16 -1.87
N GLU A 52 8.78 22.26 -1.18
CA GLU A 52 9.45 22.44 0.09
C GLU A 52 8.72 21.66 1.19
N TRP A 53 7.40 21.75 1.19
CA TRP A 53 6.48 21.09 2.14
C TRP A 53 5.27 20.54 1.40
N LEU A 54 4.68 19.47 1.94
CA LEU A 54 3.39 18.97 1.47
C LEU A 54 2.25 19.75 2.15
N THR A 55 1.92 20.92 1.59
CA THR A 55 0.74 21.67 2.05
C THR A 55 -0.56 20.98 1.60
N PRO A 56 -1.71 21.28 2.24
CA PRO A 56 -3.02 20.78 1.78
C PRO A 56 -3.30 21.11 0.30
N GLU A 57 -2.84 22.28 -0.17
CA GLU A 57 -2.96 22.71 -1.57
C GLU A 57 -2.11 21.84 -2.49
N THR A 58 -0.87 21.52 -2.08
CA THR A 58 0.02 20.61 -2.81
C THR A 58 -0.60 19.21 -2.92
N VAL A 59 -1.17 18.69 -1.83
CA VAL A 59 -1.86 17.39 -1.84
C VAL A 59 -3.08 17.42 -2.77
N LEU A 60 -3.87 18.48 -2.72
CA LEU A 60 -5.03 18.64 -3.61
C LEU A 60 -4.60 18.69 -5.09
N TRP A 61 -3.51 19.38 -5.38
CA TRP A 61 -2.93 19.45 -6.73
C TRP A 61 -2.44 18.06 -7.18
N LEU A 62 -1.72 17.33 -6.34
CA LEU A 62 -1.28 15.95 -6.62
C LEU A 62 -2.45 15.00 -6.84
N ARG A 63 -3.56 15.15 -6.09
CA ARG A 63 -4.79 14.35 -6.32
C ARG A 63 -5.41 14.59 -7.69
N ARG A 64 -5.45 15.84 -8.14
CA ARG A 64 -5.92 16.18 -9.49
C ARG A 64 -5.02 15.54 -10.55
N LEU A 65 -3.71 15.65 -10.37
CA LEU A 65 -2.72 15.05 -11.26
C LEU A 65 -2.86 13.53 -11.33
N ALA A 66 -3.08 12.87 -10.20
CA ALA A 66 -3.32 11.43 -10.14
C ALA A 66 -4.61 11.02 -10.88
N ALA A 67 -5.64 11.87 -10.85
CA ALA A 67 -6.90 11.63 -11.55
C ALA A 67 -6.78 11.81 -13.08
N GLU A 68 -5.88 12.68 -13.57
CA GLU A 68 -5.68 12.95 -14.98
C GLU A 68 -5.03 11.79 -15.76
N GLY A 69 -4.16 11.00 -15.14
CA GLY A 69 -3.43 9.96 -15.87
C GLY A 69 -2.85 8.83 -15.02
N GLY A 70 -2.93 8.94 -13.69
CA GLY A 70 -2.48 7.90 -12.76
C GLY A 70 -1.00 7.54 -12.87
N LYS A 71 -0.16 8.45 -13.35
CA LYS A 71 1.28 8.24 -13.49
C LYS A 71 1.95 8.16 -12.12
N PRO A 72 3.00 7.33 -11.96
CA PRO A 72 3.78 7.30 -10.73
C PRO A 72 4.51 8.64 -10.54
N VAL A 73 4.52 9.11 -9.29
CA VAL A 73 5.16 10.38 -8.92
C VAL A 73 6.37 10.10 -8.03
N VAL A 74 7.52 10.66 -8.40
CA VAL A 74 8.71 10.80 -7.55
C VAL A 74 8.65 12.18 -6.89
N LEU A 75 8.49 12.20 -5.58
CA LEU A 75 8.40 13.42 -4.79
C LEU A 75 9.77 13.79 -4.23
N VAL A 76 10.22 15.01 -4.49
CA VAL A 76 11.42 15.62 -3.88
C VAL A 76 10.96 16.67 -2.89
N VAL A 77 11.21 16.49 -1.59
CA VAL A 77 10.67 17.35 -0.54
C VAL A 77 11.68 17.55 0.59
N SER A 78 11.66 18.71 1.24
CA SER A 78 12.58 18.99 2.35
C SER A 78 12.26 18.12 3.56
N GLN A 79 11.00 18.02 3.90
CA GLN A 79 10.49 17.15 4.96
C GLN A 79 9.08 16.66 4.59
N ILE A 80 8.74 15.49 5.11
CA ILE A 80 7.41 14.91 5.05
C ILE A 80 7.11 14.25 6.39
N SER A 81 5.95 14.52 6.92
CA SER A 81 5.47 13.94 8.17
C SER A 81 4.73 12.62 7.94
N GLU A 82 4.54 11.86 9.00
CA GLU A 82 3.72 10.63 8.98
C GLU A 82 2.29 10.93 8.47
N ALA A 83 1.69 12.03 8.92
CA ALA A 83 0.33 12.42 8.53
C ALA A 83 0.20 12.75 7.03
N GLU A 84 1.29 13.15 6.38
CA GLU A 84 1.33 13.51 4.96
C GLU A 84 1.66 12.31 4.06
N LEU A 85 2.25 11.24 4.63
CA LEU A 85 2.70 10.08 3.86
C LEU A 85 1.53 9.36 3.18
N VAL A 86 0.47 9.08 3.92
CA VAL A 86 -0.70 8.34 3.39
C VAL A 86 -1.41 9.13 2.30
N PRO A 87 -1.74 10.43 2.49
CA PRO A 87 -2.25 11.27 1.42
C PRO A 87 -1.36 11.34 0.18
N ALA A 88 -0.02 11.33 0.35
CA ALA A 88 0.91 11.32 -0.78
C ALA A 88 0.82 10.00 -1.58
N ILE A 89 0.78 8.86 -0.88
CA ILE A 89 0.64 7.53 -1.51
C ILE A 89 -0.69 7.43 -2.29
N GLU A 90 -1.79 7.94 -1.74
CA GLU A 90 -3.08 8.01 -2.42
C GLU A 90 -3.00 8.83 -3.72
N CYS A 91 -2.08 9.80 -3.78
CA CYS A 91 -1.80 10.61 -4.96
C CYS A 91 -0.78 9.99 -5.92
N ARG A 92 -0.56 8.67 -5.85
CA ARG A 92 0.41 7.94 -6.69
C ARG A 92 1.86 8.33 -6.46
N VAL A 93 2.21 8.93 -5.33
CA VAL A 93 3.61 9.11 -4.93
C VAL A 93 4.16 7.74 -4.56
N VAL A 94 5.10 7.25 -5.37
CA VAL A 94 5.74 5.94 -5.20
C VAL A 94 7.18 6.06 -4.69
N ALA A 95 7.76 7.25 -4.80
CA ALA A 95 9.10 7.51 -4.28
C ALA A 95 9.15 8.87 -3.59
N VAL A 96 9.82 8.93 -2.45
CA VAL A 96 10.06 10.17 -1.70
C VAL A 96 11.56 10.33 -1.46
N LEU A 97 12.11 11.45 -1.93
CA LEU A 97 13.52 11.78 -1.78
C LEU A 97 13.66 13.06 -0.93
N PRO A 98 14.45 13.03 0.14
CA PRO A 98 14.81 14.26 0.86
C PRO A 98 15.62 15.21 -0.05
N ARG A 99 15.18 16.46 -0.16
CA ARG A 99 15.83 17.48 -1.02
C ARG A 99 17.33 17.61 -0.72
N SER A 100 17.71 17.58 0.56
CA SER A 100 19.09 17.69 1.02
C SER A 100 19.98 16.50 0.61
N ALA A 101 19.41 15.36 0.30
CA ALA A 101 20.12 14.13 -0.06
C ALA A 101 19.88 13.71 -1.52
N THR A 102 19.19 14.54 -2.32
CA THR A 102 18.88 14.26 -3.72
C THR A 102 20.08 14.61 -4.60
N THR A 103 20.63 13.58 -5.24
CA THR A 103 21.63 13.69 -6.30
C THR A 103 21.02 13.18 -7.62
N GLY A 104 21.63 13.51 -8.76
CA GLY A 104 21.18 13.02 -10.07
C GLY A 104 21.07 11.49 -10.13
N GLU A 105 22.01 10.76 -9.52
CA GLU A 105 21.98 9.29 -9.46
C GLU A 105 20.82 8.76 -8.62
N ARG A 106 20.58 9.33 -7.44
CA ARG A 106 19.46 8.95 -6.56
C ARG A 106 18.11 9.24 -7.20
N LEU A 107 18.01 10.40 -7.85
CA LEU A 107 16.81 10.80 -8.56
C LEU A 107 16.53 9.85 -9.74
N ALA A 108 17.57 9.54 -10.54
CA ALA A 108 17.46 8.59 -11.63
C ALA A 108 17.12 7.16 -11.14
N HIS A 109 17.68 6.72 -10.01
CA HIS A 109 17.31 5.45 -9.39
C HIS A 109 15.82 5.41 -9.02
N ALA A 110 15.31 6.45 -8.37
CA ALA A 110 13.89 6.55 -8.00
C ALA A 110 12.97 6.58 -9.23
N VAL A 111 13.38 7.29 -10.29
CA VAL A 111 12.64 7.32 -11.57
C VAL A 111 12.60 5.92 -12.20
N ARG A 112 13.71 5.19 -12.26
CA ARG A 112 13.75 3.84 -12.80
C ARG A 112 12.89 2.86 -11.98
N ALA A 113 12.96 2.95 -10.65
CA ALA A 113 12.13 2.16 -9.77
C ALA A 113 10.64 2.46 -10.01
N ALA A 114 10.25 3.74 -10.09
CA ALA A 114 8.88 4.15 -10.35
C ALA A 114 8.37 3.65 -11.70
N ALA A 115 9.17 3.72 -12.76
CA ALA A 115 8.80 3.27 -14.10
C ALA A 115 8.56 1.75 -14.19
N THR A 116 9.18 0.97 -13.31
CA THR A 116 9.02 -0.50 -13.24
C THR A 116 7.99 -0.96 -12.19
N GLY A 117 7.21 -0.04 -11.62
CA GLY A 117 6.20 -0.33 -10.59
C GLY A 117 6.77 -0.50 -9.18
N GLY A 118 8.05 -0.19 -8.98
CA GLY A 118 8.67 -0.13 -7.66
C GLY A 118 8.51 1.21 -6.97
N GLY A 119 9.11 1.33 -5.77
CA GLY A 119 9.12 2.57 -5.01
C GLY A 119 10.40 2.78 -4.23
N VAL A 120 10.66 4.01 -3.81
CA VAL A 120 11.81 4.39 -2.99
C VAL A 120 11.33 5.27 -1.84
N LEU A 121 11.45 4.78 -0.62
CA LEU A 121 11.12 5.54 0.59
C LEU A 121 12.33 5.64 1.51
N PRO A 122 12.52 6.76 2.20
CA PRO A 122 13.44 6.82 3.34
C PRO A 122 13.10 5.74 4.38
N PRO A 123 14.09 5.15 5.07
CA PRO A 123 13.84 4.08 6.06
C PRO A 123 12.85 4.49 7.17
N SER A 124 12.87 5.75 7.58
CA SER A 124 11.91 6.29 8.56
C SER A 124 10.47 6.21 8.07
N LEU A 125 10.21 6.59 6.82
CA LEU A 125 8.87 6.56 6.24
C LEU A 125 8.40 5.11 5.95
N LEU A 126 9.33 4.21 5.64
CA LEU A 126 8.99 2.79 5.49
C LEU A 126 8.49 2.20 6.81
N GLY A 127 9.17 2.52 7.93
CA GLY A 127 8.72 2.12 9.25
C GLY A 127 7.32 2.64 9.60
N GLU A 128 7.04 3.90 9.27
CA GLU A 128 5.72 4.50 9.48
C GLU A 128 4.63 3.87 8.60
N LEU A 129 4.95 3.56 7.34
CA LEU A 129 4.03 2.87 6.45
C LEU A 129 3.67 1.47 6.98
N LEU A 130 4.64 0.72 7.49
CA LEU A 130 4.41 -0.59 8.09
C LEU A 130 3.51 -0.49 9.33
N LYS A 131 3.77 0.47 10.23
CA LYS A 131 2.90 0.75 11.38
C LYS A 131 1.48 1.13 10.96
N HIS A 132 1.33 1.90 9.89
CA HIS A 132 0.02 2.27 9.35
C HIS A 132 -0.74 1.05 8.82
N VAL A 133 -0.07 0.16 8.09
CA VAL A 133 -0.65 -1.10 7.63
C VAL A 133 -1.07 -1.99 8.80
N GLU A 134 -0.21 -2.13 9.83
CA GLU A 134 -0.56 -2.86 11.06
C GLU A 134 -1.76 -2.25 11.78
N ARG A 135 -1.83 -0.91 11.84
CA ARG A 135 -2.97 -0.21 12.44
C ARG A 135 -4.25 -0.45 11.64
N LEU A 136 -4.21 -0.34 10.32
CA LEU A 136 -5.36 -0.65 9.46
C LEU A 136 -5.81 -2.10 9.63
N GLN A 137 -4.89 -3.05 9.74
CA GLN A 137 -5.23 -4.43 10.04
C GLN A 137 -5.96 -4.55 11.39
N ARG A 138 -5.49 -3.87 12.44
CA ARG A 138 -6.16 -3.87 13.74
C ARG A 138 -7.49 -3.12 13.74
N GLU A 139 -7.54 -1.93 13.14
CA GLU A 139 -8.73 -1.08 13.18
C GLU A 139 -9.84 -1.53 12.22
N VAL A 140 -9.49 -2.07 11.07
CA VAL A 140 -10.44 -2.49 10.03
C VAL A 140 -10.80 -3.98 10.15
N LEU A 141 -9.83 -4.82 10.52
CA LEU A 141 -10.07 -6.27 10.67
C LEU A 141 -10.48 -6.63 12.11
N ASP A 142 -9.91 -5.99 13.15
CA ASP A 142 -10.27 -6.23 14.55
C ASP A 142 -11.65 -5.67 14.98
N PRO A 143 -12.13 -4.49 14.56
CA PRO A 143 -13.50 -4.07 14.89
C PRO A 143 -14.56 -4.92 14.20
N MET A 144 -14.25 -5.57 13.10
CA MET A 144 -15.08 -6.62 12.52
C MET A 144 -14.75 -7.98 13.13
N GLY A 145 -13.70 -8.08 14.00
CA GLY A 145 -13.28 -9.32 14.65
C GLY A 145 -12.86 -10.41 13.67
N VAL A 146 -12.47 -10.05 12.44
CA VAL A 146 -12.25 -10.99 11.34
C VAL A 146 -10.79 -10.93 10.90
N ASN A 147 -10.10 -12.07 10.91
CA ASN A 147 -8.73 -12.18 10.38
C ASN A 147 -8.70 -12.24 8.84
N THR A 148 -7.52 -12.38 8.26
CA THR A 148 -7.31 -12.53 6.80
C THR A 148 -8.06 -13.69 6.16
N ALA A 149 -8.47 -14.68 6.96
CA ALA A 149 -9.33 -15.81 6.54
C ALA A 149 -10.82 -15.50 6.68
N GLY A 150 -11.20 -14.29 7.06
CA GLY A 150 -12.60 -13.93 7.26
C GLY A 150 -13.23 -14.53 8.51
N LEU A 151 -12.43 -14.88 9.53
CA LEU A 151 -12.87 -15.52 10.78
C LEU A 151 -12.59 -14.64 12.00
N THR A 152 -13.56 -14.53 12.90
CA THR A 152 -13.38 -13.86 14.20
C THR A 152 -12.62 -14.77 15.18
N THR A 153 -12.00 -14.18 16.22
CA THR A 153 -11.33 -14.96 17.29
C THR A 153 -12.27 -16.01 17.89
N ARG A 154 -13.53 -15.64 18.15
CA ARG A 154 -14.55 -16.58 18.67
C ARG A 154 -14.86 -17.72 17.71
N GLU A 155 -14.87 -17.46 16.41
CA GLU A 155 -15.08 -18.49 15.38
C GLU A 155 -13.87 -19.42 15.28
N ILE A 156 -12.66 -18.89 15.43
CA ILE A 156 -11.41 -19.67 15.45
C ILE A 156 -11.39 -20.61 16.66
N ASP A 157 -11.75 -20.13 17.84
CA ASP A 157 -11.80 -20.96 19.04
C ASP A 157 -12.78 -22.12 18.88
N VAL A 158 -13.98 -21.85 18.34
CA VAL A 158 -14.96 -22.89 18.02
C VAL A 158 -14.41 -23.89 16.99
N LEU A 159 -13.75 -23.40 15.92
CA LEU A 159 -13.19 -24.26 14.87
C LEU A 159 -12.02 -25.10 15.38
N ARG A 160 -11.21 -24.59 16.31
CA ARG A 160 -10.11 -25.34 16.97
C ARG A 160 -10.66 -26.51 17.77
N LEU A 161 -11.65 -26.27 18.61
CA LEU A 161 -12.28 -27.34 19.41
C LEU A 161 -13.03 -28.35 18.51
N MET A 162 -13.60 -27.90 17.40
CA MET A 162 -14.15 -28.81 16.38
C MET A 162 -13.08 -29.67 15.72
N ALA A 163 -11.89 -29.14 15.47
CA ALA A 163 -10.76 -29.88 14.91
C ALA A 163 -10.21 -30.92 15.90
N GLU A 164 -10.34 -30.68 17.21
CA GLU A 164 -10.06 -31.66 18.29
C GLU A 164 -11.13 -32.74 18.42
N GLY A 165 -12.22 -32.68 17.65
CA GLY A 165 -13.30 -33.67 17.64
C GLY A 165 -14.42 -33.41 18.65
N LYS A 166 -14.42 -32.26 19.34
CA LYS A 166 -15.42 -31.93 20.34
C LYS A 166 -16.80 -31.69 19.72
N ASP A 167 -17.83 -32.12 20.43
CA ASP A 167 -19.20 -31.84 20.05
C ASP A 167 -19.67 -30.44 20.49
N THR A 168 -20.92 -30.10 20.15
CA THR A 168 -21.46 -28.75 20.45
C THR A 168 -21.64 -28.49 21.95
N VAL A 169 -21.92 -29.56 22.72
CA VAL A 169 -22.11 -29.46 24.18
C VAL A 169 -20.77 -29.23 24.88
N GLU A 170 -19.76 -30.00 24.48
CA GLU A 170 -18.38 -29.88 24.99
C GLU A 170 -17.78 -28.51 24.69
N ILE A 171 -17.95 -28.02 23.44
CA ILE A 171 -17.51 -26.70 23.03
C ILE A 171 -18.21 -25.58 23.84
N ALA A 172 -19.53 -25.74 24.07
CA ALA A 172 -20.29 -24.77 24.84
C ALA A 172 -19.80 -24.72 26.30
N GLY A 173 -19.49 -25.87 26.89
CA GLY A 173 -18.94 -25.96 28.26
C GLY A 173 -17.56 -25.29 28.36
N GLU A 174 -16.63 -25.58 27.43
CA GLU A 174 -15.27 -25.06 27.45
C GLU A 174 -15.19 -23.54 27.24
N LEU A 175 -15.99 -23.03 26.30
CA LEU A 175 -16.01 -21.60 25.98
C LEU A 175 -16.97 -20.79 26.84
N SER A 176 -17.66 -21.42 27.82
CA SER A 176 -18.72 -20.79 28.63
C SER A 176 -19.81 -20.14 27.77
N TYR A 177 -20.21 -20.83 26.70
CA TYR A 177 -21.30 -20.44 25.81
C TYR A 177 -22.53 -21.33 26.00
N SER A 178 -23.69 -20.92 25.47
CA SER A 178 -24.81 -21.81 25.29
C SER A 178 -24.62 -22.66 24.01
N GLU A 179 -25.14 -23.87 24.00
CA GLU A 179 -25.17 -24.70 22.79
C GLU A 179 -25.79 -23.98 21.59
N ARG A 180 -26.82 -23.17 21.83
CA ARG A 180 -27.47 -22.35 20.81
C ARG A 180 -26.50 -21.32 20.21
N SER A 181 -25.65 -20.70 21.04
CA SER A 181 -24.63 -19.77 20.59
C SER A 181 -23.59 -20.47 19.73
N VAL A 182 -23.11 -21.66 20.12
CA VAL A 182 -22.14 -22.42 19.35
C VAL A 182 -22.74 -22.84 17.99
N LYS A 183 -23.98 -23.32 17.97
CA LYS A 183 -24.69 -23.65 16.72
C LYS A 183 -24.83 -22.43 15.80
N HIS A 184 -25.17 -21.27 16.37
CA HIS A 184 -25.29 -20.02 15.62
C HIS A 184 -23.95 -19.57 15.03
N ILE A 185 -22.85 -19.67 15.79
CA ILE A 185 -21.49 -19.37 15.31
C ILE A 185 -21.15 -20.27 14.11
N ILE A 186 -21.35 -21.59 14.24
CA ILE A 186 -21.06 -22.54 13.16
C ILE A 186 -21.90 -22.24 11.91
N GLN A 187 -23.18 -21.94 12.06
CA GLN A 187 -24.07 -21.56 10.97
C GLN A 187 -23.62 -20.24 10.31
N GLY A 188 -23.19 -19.26 11.12
CA GLY A 188 -22.65 -17.99 10.63
C GLY A 188 -21.41 -18.18 9.77
N ILE A 189 -20.45 -18.99 10.24
CA ILE A 189 -19.23 -19.33 9.48
C ILE A 189 -19.58 -19.99 8.15
N THR A 190 -20.38 -21.07 8.22
CA THR A 190 -20.69 -21.87 7.03
C THR A 190 -21.52 -21.08 6.02
N GLY A 191 -22.44 -20.23 6.45
CA GLY A 191 -23.25 -19.40 5.58
C GLY A 191 -22.43 -18.27 4.92
N ARG A 192 -21.65 -17.52 5.70
CA ARG A 192 -20.84 -16.39 5.22
C ARG A 192 -19.74 -16.83 4.27
N LEU A 193 -19.02 -17.89 4.60
CA LEU A 193 -17.92 -18.41 3.81
C LEU A 193 -18.35 -19.47 2.76
N LYS A 194 -19.66 -19.69 2.59
CA LYS A 194 -20.26 -20.66 1.66
C LYS A 194 -19.67 -22.09 1.83
N LEU A 195 -19.45 -22.49 3.07
CA LEU A 195 -18.90 -23.82 3.39
C LEU A 195 -20.03 -24.84 3.49
N LYS A 196 -19.81 -26.04 2.97
CA LYS A 196 -20.88 -27.06 2.82
C LYS A 196 -21.33 -27.70 4.13
N ASN A 197 -20.41 -27.85 5.08
CA ASN A 197 -20.65 -28.56 6.36
C ASN A 197 -19.55 -28.27 7.37
N ARG A 198 -19.69 -28.78 8.60
CA ARG A 198 -18.70 -28.63 9.69
C ARG A 198 -17.28 -29.11 9.34
N PRO A 199 -17.07 -30.30 8.77
CA PRO A 199 -15.74 -30.73 8.33
C PRO A 199 -15.13 -29.79 7.30
N HIS A 200 -15.92 -29.22 6.40
CA HIS A 200 -15.42 -28.23 5.41
C HIS A 200 -14.99 -26.93 6.09
N ALA A 201 -15.66 -26.51 7.18
CA ALA A 201 -15.25 -25.34 7.95
C ALA A 201 -13.92 -25.56 8.67
N VAL A 202 -13.70 -26.73 9.27
CA VAL A 202 -12.41 -27.10 9.87
C VAL A 202 -11.30 -27.15 8.81
N ALA A 203 -11.54 -27.84 7.69
CA ALA A 203 -10.57 -27.92 6.60
C ALA A 203 -10.22 -26.56 6.00
N TYR A 204 -11.16 -25.61 5.99
CA TYR A 204 -10.91 -24.24 5.58
C TYR A 204 -9.96 -23.54 6.55
N ALA A 205 -10.22 -23.62 7.86
CA ALA A 205 -9.42 -22.97 8.90
C ALA A 205 -7.98 -23.53 8.95
N VAL A 206 -7.81 -24.84 8.77
CA VAL A 206 -6.47 -25.48 8.65
C VAL A 206 -5.71 -24.96 7.42
N ARG A 207 -6.36 -24.93 6.25
CA ARG A 207 -5.71 -24.42 5.02
C ARG A 207 -5.38 -22.94 5.08
N ALA A 208 -6.15 -22.17 5.81
CA ALA A 208 -5.90 -20.75 6.05
C ALA A 208 -4.81 -20.51 7.12
N GLY A 209 -4.32 -21.56 7.79
CA GLY A 209 -3.27 -21.48 8.81
C GLY A 209 -3.72 -20.77 10.10
N VAL A 210 -5.03 -20.81 10.43
CA VAL A 210 -5.56 -20.16 11.64
C VAL A 210 -5.81 -21.11 12.79
N ILE A 211 -5.80 -22.42 12.50
CA ILE A 211 -5.79 -23.51 13.49
C ILE A 211 -4.81 -24.59 13.06
#